data_c9b396dfad111cf4c3eb566e4407c037
#
_entry.id   c9b396dfad111cf4c3eb566e4407c037
#
_cell.length_a   1.000
_cell.length_b   1.000
_cell.length_c   1.000
_cell.angle_alpha   90.00
_cell.angle_beta   90.00
_cell.angle_gamma   90.00
#
_symmetry.space_group_name_H-M   'P 1'
#
loop_
_entity.id
_entity.type
_entity.pdbx_description
1 polymer ?
#
loop_
_entity_poly.entity_id
_entity_poly.type
_entity_poly.pdbx_seq_one_letter_code
_entity_poly.pdbx_strand_id
1 'polypeptide(L)'
;MKMHLPLHGTNNEFTSTVRNNNESVSVVGGSAAGLFTASLLARQGVPVRVFERIETLEPDERTLIVTGRMRSLLGRAAEGCILNEIRRFELFADGRAATVALRHPDLIIERRALIQGLAQEAQQAGASVELGRRFHALHPNGRGLVLEVERCSDGSLEEVHAGIIIGGDGASSRVAKAAGWAPLETVPLVQAIVRLPKDMPPDTARVWFVPQDTPYFYWLVPESPTHGALGIIGENGPETMRHLERFLEKKELEPIEFQGARIPVYTRWIPVRRQVGAGSVYLVGDAAGQVKVTTVGGIVTGLRGALGVAQAILNGGASRELRSLRRELDLHLLLRRSMHEFQQADYSRMVDLLDAPAKHSLSEYSRDEAWKILWRVCLRQPRLVLLGLRGLLMHRKSTARP
;
A
#
# COMPACT_ATOMS: atom_id res chain seq x y z
N MET A 1 -17.44 -8.88 18.16
CA MET A 1 -16.83 -7.91 19.10
C MET A 1 -16.91 -6.54 18.43
N LYS A 2 -17.78 -5.64 18.91
CA LYS A 2 -17.91 -4.29 18.33
C LYS A 2 -16.58 -3.56 18.53
N MET A 3 -15.92 -3.20 17.43
CA MET A 3 -14.74 -2.35 17.45
C MET A 3 -15.16 -0.95 17.94
N HIS A 4 -15.03 -0.69 19.24
CA HIS A 4 -15.10 0.67 19.76
C HIS A 4 -13.83 1.40 19.31
N LEU A 5 -13.96 2.25 18.29
CA LEU A 5 -13.01 3.35 18.07
C LEU A 5 -13.01 4.19 19.37
N PRO A 6 -11.87 4.42 20.02
CA PRO A 6 -11.81 5.31 21.18
C PRO A 6 -11.95 6.75 20.66
N LEU A 7 -13.19 7.20 20.53
CA LEU A 7 -13.53 8.61 20.38
C LEU A 7 -13.73 9.18 21.80
N HIS A 8 -12.63 9.50 22.49
CA HIS A 8 -12.68 10.36 23.65
C HIS A 8 -12.65 11.83 23.20
N GLY A 9 -13.77 12.48 23.26
CA GLY A 9 -13.96 13.90 23.07
C GLY A 9 -15.43 14.20 22.85
N THR A 10 -16.08 14.70 23.86
CA THR A 10 -17.41 15.32 23.81
C THR A 10 -17.40 16.46 22.80
N ASN A 11 -17.94 16.25 21.60
CA ASN A 11 -18.16 17.35 20.66
C ASN A 11 -19.43 17.11 19.85
N ASN A 12 -20.57 17.40 20.45
CA ASN A 12 -21.83 17.61 19.76
C ASN A 12 -21.80 18.82 18.80
N GLU A 13 -20.84 19.72 18.94
CA GLU A 13 -20.72 20.93 18.07
C GLU A 13 -20.07 20.63 16.72
N PHE A 14 -19.15 19.66 16.63
CA PHE A 14 -18.45 19.36 15.38
C PHE A 14 -19.25 18.45 14.45
N THR A 15 -20.03 17.51 15.00
CA THR A 15 -21.05 16.78 14.22
C THR A 15 -22.14 17.72 13.68
N SER A 16 -22.37 18.88 14.33
CA SER A 16 -23.25 19.91 13.81
C SER A 16 -22.62 20.71 12.65
N THR A 17 -21.31 20.92 12.61
CA THR A 17 -20.63 21.68 11.54
C THR A 17 -20.61 20.90 10.21
N VAL A 18 -20.34 19.59 10.25
CA VAL A 18 -20.46 18.73 9.05
C VAL A 18 -21.92 18.49 8.67
N ARG A 19 -22.85 18.46 9.63
CA ARG A 19 -24.30 18.35 9.39
C ARG A 19 -24.94 19.67 8.92
N ASN A 20 -24.39 20.81 9.32
CA ASN A 20 -24.96 22.13 8.97
C ASN A 20 -24.48 22.70 7.62
N ASN A 21 -23.38 22.18 7.08
CA ASN A 21 -22.90 22.61 5.76
C ASN A 21 -23.11 21.47 4.77
N ASN A 22 -24.20 21.19 4.22
CA ASN A 22 -24.48 20.40 2.99
C ASN A 22 -23.26 19.75 2.28
N GLU A 23 -22.24 19.36 3.04
CA GLU A 23 -20.93 18.90 2.57
C GLU A 23 -20.98 17.40 2.26
N SER A 24 -21.51 17.06 1.08
CA SER A 24 -21.32 15.73 0.53
C SER A 24 -19.83 15.47 0.25
N VAL A 25 -19.40 14.24 0.53
CA VAL A 25 -18.06 13.76 0.22
C VAL A 25 -18.08 12.97 -1.07
N SER A 26 -17.24 13.36 -2.03
CA SER A 26 -17.03 12.62 -3.27
C SER A 26 -15.69 11.90 -3.23
N VAL A 27 -15.69 10.59 -3.42
CA VAL A 27 -14.48 9.76 -3.52
C VAL A 27 -14.26 9.38 -4.98
N VAL A 28 -13.08 9.67 -5.52
CA VAL A 28 -12.69 9.29 -6.86
C VAL A 28 -11.75 8.08 -6.79
N GLY A 29 -12.17 6.96 -7.37
CA GLY A 29 -11.45 5.69 -7.39
C GLY A 29 -11.99 4.67 -6.39
N GLY A 30 -12.51 3.54 -6.91
CA GLY A 30 -12.96 2.35 -6.18
C GLY A 30 -11.79 1.48 -5.71
N SER A 31 -10.70 2.09 -5.25
CA SER A 31 -9.54 1.39 -4.69
C SER A 31 -9.80 0.94 -3.24
N ALA A 32 -8.95 0.04 -2.71
CA ALA A 32 -9.07 -0.39 -1.32
C ALA A 32 -9.08 0.78 -0.33
N ALA A 33 -8.21 1.79 -0.53
CA ALA A 33 -8.16 2.97 0.31
C ALA A 33 -9.38 3.88 0.12
N GLY A 34 -9.83 4.08 -1.13
CA GLY A 34 -11.02 4.91 -1.43
C GLY A 34 -12.29 4.32 -0.84
N LEU A 35 -12.57 3.05 -1.09
CA LEU A 35 -13.75 2.33 -0.57
C LEU A 35 -13.75 2.23 0.96
N PHE A 36 -12.59 1.97 1.55
CA PHE A 36 -12.48 1.92 3.00
C PHE A 36 -12.72 3.30 3.63
N THR A 37 -12.20 4.39 3.01
CA THR A 37 -12.50 5.76 3.46
C THR A 37 -14.00 6.04 3.37
N ALA A 38 -14.64 5.67 2.26
CA ALA A 38 -16.08 5.83 2.06
C ALA A 38 -16.89 5.09 3.13
N SER A 39 -16.55 3.82 3.41
CA SER A 39 -17.19 3.02 4.46
C SER A 39 -17.06 3.68 5.84
N LEU A 40 -15.86 4.18 6.21
CA LEU A 40 -15.61 4.82 7.49
C LEU A 40 -16.43 6.10 7.69
N LEU A 41 -16.53 6.93 6.65
CA LEU A 41 -17.29 8.18 6.68
C LEU A 41 -18.81 7.92 6.69
N ALA A 42 -19.29 7.01 5.83
CA ALA A 42 -20.70 6.66 5.75
C ALA A 42 -21.24 6.06 7.06
N ARG A 43 -20.46 5.23 7.74
CA ARG A 43 -20.79 4.72 9.10
C ARG A 43 -20.98 5.83 10.14
N GLN A 44 -20.45 7.03 9.91
CA GLN A 44 -20.65 8.21 10.77
C GLN A 44 -21.78 9.11 10.28
N GLY A 45 -22.56 8.64 9.29
CA GLY A 45 -23.70 9.38 8.73
C GLY A 45 -23.31 10.49 7.74
N VAL A 46 -22.08 10.51 7.26
CA VAL A 46 -21.65 11.45 6.22
C VAL A 46 -22.15 10.94 4.86
N PRO A 47 -22.86 11.76 4.04
CA PRO A 47 -23.23 11.39 2.68
C PRO A 47 -21.97 11.22 1.79
N VAL A 48 -21.76 10.02 1.26
CA VAL A 48 -20.59 9.69 0.43
C VAL A 48 -21.01 9.10 -0.91
N ARG A 49 -20.46 9.65 -2.00
CA ARG A 49 -20.52 9.08 -3.36
C ARG A 49 -19.12 8.64 -3.78
N VAL A 50 -18.99 7.42 -4.28
CA VAL A 50 -17.73 6.87 -4.83
C VAL A 50 -17.89 6.74 -6.34
N PHE A 51 -16.98 7.32 -7.11
CA PHE A 51 -16.94 7.27 -8.57
C PHE A 51 -15.80 6.36 -9.02
N GLU A 52 -16.11 5.26 -9.70
CA GLU A 52 -15.13 4.34 -10.23
C GLU A 52 -15.32 4.19 -11.75
N ARG A 53 -14.21 4.27 -12.49
CA ARG A 53 -14.23 4.27 -13.97
C ARG A 53 -14.56 2.92 -14.60
N ILE A 54 -14.29 1.80 -13.91
CA ILE A 54 -14.65 0.48 -14.42
C ILE A 54 -16.16 0.29 -14.37
N GLU A 55 -16.71 -0.37 -15.37
CA GLU A 55 -18.16 -0.59 -15.50
C GLU A 55 -18.67 -1.76 -14.66
N THR A 56 -17.80 -2.72 -14.39
CA THR A 56 -18.07 -3.84 -13.49
C THR A 56 -17.05 -3.83 -12.35
N LEU A 57 -17.40 -4.30 -11.16
CA LEU A 57 -16.48 -4.34 -10.02
C LEU A 57 -15.54 -5.57 -10.11
N GLU A 58 -14.86 -5.66 -11.25
CA GLU A 58 -13.93 -6.72 -11.61
C GLU A 58 -12.56 -6.12 -12.00
N PRO A 59 -11.84 -5.50 -11.04
CA PRO A 59 -10.49 -5.05 -11.33
C PRO A 59 -9.58 -6.24 -11.64
N ASP A 60 -8.48 -5.98 -12.35
CA ASP A 60 -7.49 -7.01 -12.68
C ASP A 60 -7.11 -7.81 -11.43
N GLU A 61 -7.10 -9.13 -11.58
CA GLU A 61 -6.65 -10.05 -10.53
C GLU A 61 -5.20 -9.78 -10.21
N ARG A 62 -4.86 -9.84 -8.95
CA ARG A 62 -3.48 -9.71 -8.50
C ARG A 62 -3.29 -10.27 -7.11
N THR A 63 -2.35 -11.17 -6.99
CA THR A 63 -1.90 -11.69 -5.70
C THR A 63 -1.04 -10.67 -4.99
N LEU A 64 -1.36 -10.46 -3.74
CA LEU A 64 -0.65 -9.54 -2.86
C LEU A 64 -0.26 -10.22 -1.55
N ILE A 65 0.89 -9.84 -1.01
CA ILE A 65 1.27 -10.20 0.36
C ILE A 65 1.10 -9.00 1.28
N VAL A 66 0.35 -9.19 2.36
CA VAL A 66 0.05 -8.15 3.35
C VAL A 66 0.31 -8.68 4.76
N THR A 67 0.51 -7.78 5.70
CA THR A 67 0.64 -8.18 7.12
C THR A 67 -0.72 -8.50 7.74
N GLY A 68 -0.73 -9.31 8.79
CA GLY A 68 -1.94 -9.64 9.57
C GLY A 68 -2.67 -8.41 10.13
N ARG A 69 -2.03 -7.21 10.12
CA ARG A 69 -2.68 -5.94 10.48
C ARG A 69 -3.90 -5.62 9.62
N MET A 70 -3.96 -6.12 8.38
CA MET A 70 -5.14 -5.98 7.53
C MET A 70 -6.41 -6.52 8.22
N ARG A 71 -6.32 -7.68 8.90
CA ARG A 71 -7.44 -8.23 9.68
C ARG A 71 -7.94 -7.27 10.76
N SER A 72 -7.03 -6.61 11.46
CA SER A 72 -7.43 -5.65 12.51
C SER A 72 -8.03 -4.35 11.96
N LEU A 73 -7.71 -3.96 10.73
CA LEU A 73 -8.29 -2.79 10.07
C LEU A 73 -9.66 -3.07 9.46
N LEU A 74 -9.83 -4.22 8.81
CA LEU A 74 -11.00 -4.54 8.00
C LEU A 74 -11.98 -5.51 8.68
N GLY A 75 -11.55 -6.21 9.75
CA GLY A 75 -12.42 -7.20 10.40
C GLY A 75 -12.86 -8.31 9.43
N ARG A 76 -14.16 -8.56 9.33
CA ARG A 76 -14.73 -9.60 8.48
C ARG A 76 -14.49 -9.40 6.99
N ALA A 77 -14.42 -8.16 6.51
CA ALA A 77 -14.14 -7.87 5.11
C ALA A 77 -12.76 -8.37 4.65
N ALA A 78 -11.83 -8.59 5.58
CA ALA A 78 -10.53 -9.17 5.26
C ALA A 78 -10.62 -10.65 4.88
N GLU A 79 -11.51 -11.43 5.52
CA GLU A 79 -11.48 -12.89 5.41
C GLU A 79 -11.84 -13.41 4.02
N GLY A 80 -12.74 -12.72 3.31
CA GLY A 80 -13.20 -13.14 1.98
C GLY A 80 -12.15 -13.05 0.86
N CYS A 81 -11.04 -12.35 1.09
CA CYS A 81 -9.99 -12.17 0.10
C CYS A 81 -8.69 -12.94 0.41
N ILE A 82 -8.62 -13.64 1.56
CA ILE A 82 -7.42 -14.37 1.97
C ILE A 82 -7.36 -15.71 1.25
N LEU A 83 -6.25 -15.91 0.54
CA LEU A 83 -5.94 -17.16 -0.15
C LEU A 83 -5.11 -18.09 0.73
N ASN A 84 -4.12 -17.54 1.46
CA ASN A 84 -3.16 -18.33 2.23
C ASN A 84 -2.54 -17.50 3.37
N GLU A 85 -1.90 -18.19 4.33
CA GLU A 85 -1.13 -17.61 5.43
C GLU A 85 0.35 -17.99 5.34
N ILE A 86 1.22 -17.00 5.39
CA ILE A 86 2.67 -17.18 5.40
C ILE A 86 3.19 -17.11 6.83
N ARG A 87 3.82 -18.17 7.28
CA ARG A 87 4.38 -18.33 8.62
C ARG A 87 5.91 -18.28 8.64
N ARG A 88 6.55 -18.34 7.47
CA ARG A 88 8.01 -18.34 7.33
C ARG A 88 8.44 -17.53 6.12
N PHE A 89 9.58 -16.87 6.26
CA PHE A 89 10.34 -16.32 5.14
C PHE A 89 11.68 -17.04 5.03
N GLU A 90 12.02 -17.46 3.83
CA GLU A 90 13.36 -17.88 3.43
C GLU A 90 14.02 -16.77 2.63
N LEU A 91 15.15 -16.26 3.10
CA LEU A 91 15.91 -15.17 2.50
C LEU A 91 17.19 -15.74 1.89
N PHE A 92 17.45 -15.41 0.64
CA PHE A 92 18.58 -15.94 -0.14
C PHE A 92 19.45 -14.80 -0.69
N ALA A 93 20.78 -14.98 -0.58
CA ALA A 93 21.78 -14.10 -1.20
C ALA A 93 23.03 -14.91 -1.50
N ASP A 94 23.39 -15.08 -2.79
CA ASP A 94 24.65 -15.72 -3.25
C ASP A 94 24.96 -17.06 -2.54
N GLY A 95 24.03 -18.02 -2.64
CA GLY A 95 24.18 -19.35 -2.02
C GLY A 95 23.97 -19.39 -0.51
N ARG A 96 23.80 -18.25 0.15
CA ARG A 96 23.48 -18.15 1.57
C ARG A 96 21.99 -18.13 1.78
N ALA A 97 21.53 -18.71 2.89
CA ALA A 97 20.13 -18.77 3.23
C ALA A 97 19.89 -18.51 4.73
N ALA A 98 18.78 -17.84 5.04
CA ALA A 98 18.31 -17.69 6.40
C ALA A 98 16.79 -17.84 6.45
N THR A 99 16.28 -18.57 7.44
CA THR A 99 14.84 -18.72 7.67
C THR A 99 14.41 -17.89 8.88
N VAL A 100 13.34 -17.13 8.71
CA VAL A 100 12.68 -16.33 9.76
C VAL A 100 11.25 -16.85 9.92
N ALA A 101 10.92 -17.39 11.09
CA ALA A 101 9.55 -17.72 11.43
C ALA A 101 8.78 -16.46 11.85
N LEU A 102 7.49 -16.39 11.56
CA LEU A 102 6.61 -15.30 11.96
C LEU A 102 5.71 -15.74 13.10
N ARG A 103 5.66 -14.98 14.19
CA ARG A 103 4.70 -15.19 15.28
C ARG A 103 3.27 -14.88 14.83
N HIS A 104 3.14 -13.84 14.03
CA HIS A 104 1.89 -13.43 13.40
C HIS A 104 2.02 -13.62 11.89
N PRO A 105 1.20 -14.48 11.27
CA PRO A 105 1.35 -14.77 9.85
C PRO A 105 1.07 -13.52 9.00
N ASP A 106 1.81 -13.42 7.90
CA ASP A 106 1.42 -12.55 6.79
C ASP A 106 0.36 -13.26 5.94
N LEU A 107 -0.41 -12.49 5.21
CA LEU A 107 -1.55 -12.98 4.44
C LEU A 107 -1.29 -12.84 2.96
N ILE A 108 -1.57 -13.88 2.21
CA ILE A 108 -1.70 -13.80 0.76
C ILE A 108 -3.15 -13.53 0.44
N ILE A 109 -3.39 -12.48 -0.31
CA ILE A 109 -4.75 -12.05 -0.65
C ILE A 109 -4.92 -11.86 -2.15
N GLU A 110 -6.15 -12.04 -2.61
CA GLU A 110 -6.59 -11.71 -3.94
C GLU A 110 -7.20 -10.30 -3.96
N ARG A 111 -6.68 -9.44 -4.85
CA ARG A 111 -7.03 -8.01 -4.91
C ARG A 111 -8.49 -7.77 -5.31
N ARG A 112 -9.03 -8.51 -6.27
CA ARG A 112 -10.42 -8.36 -6.76
C ARG A 112 -11.42 -8.62 -5.63
N ALA A 113 -11.25 -9.73 -4.92
CA ALA A 113 -12.10 -10.09 -3.79
C ALA A 113 -12.02 -9.03 -2.66
N LEU A 114 -10.82 -8.48 -2.38
CA LEU A 114 -10.66 -7.38 -1.43
C LEU A 114 -11.49 -6.14 -1.85
N ILE A 115 -11.40 -5.74 -3.12
CA ILE A 115 -12.11 -4.56 -3.64
C ILE A 115 -13.64 -4.78 -3.60
N GLN A 116 -14.10 -5.95 -4.02
CA GLN A 116 -15.52 -6.32 -3.98
C GLN A 116 -16.08 -6.31 -2.54
N GLY A 117 -15.36 -6.92 -1.61
CA GLY A 117 -15.73 -6.92 -0.19
C GLY A 117 -15.81 -5.51 0.41
N LEU A 118 -14.84 -4.65 0.09
CA LEU A 118 -14.83 -3.27 0.56
C LEU A 118 -15.92 -2.41 -0.07
N ALA A 119 -16.26 -2.64 -1.34
CA ALA A 119 -17.39 -1.95 -1.98
C ALA A 119 -18.72 -2.34 -1.34
N GLN A 120 -18.92 -3.63 -1.09
CA GLN A 120 -20.09 -4.12 -0.36
C GLN A 120 -20.20 -3.50 1.04
N GLU A 121 -19.11 -3.42 1.79
CA GLU A 121 -19.08 -2.75 3.09
C GLU A 121 -19.38 -1.26 3.02
N ALA A 122 -18.87 -0.56 2.00
CA ALA A 122 -19.15 0.86 1.80
C ALA A 122 -20.65 1.08 1.51
N GLN A 123 -21.25 0.26 0.66
CA GLN A 123 -22.68 0.30 0.33
C GLN A 123 -23.55 -0.02 1.55
N GLN A 124 -23.22 -1.06 2.32
CA GLN A 124 -23.91 -1.41 3.56
C GLN A 124 -23.81 -0.30 4.62
N ALA A 125 -22.72 0.48 4.61
CA ALA A 125 -22.57 1.65 5.47
C ALA A 125 -23.38 2.87 4.98
N GLY A 126 -23.97 2.83 3.78
CA GLY A 126 -24.77 3.91 3.22
C GLY A 126 -24.06 4.78 2.18
N ALA A 127 -22.84 4.39 1.71
CA ALA A 127 -22.20 5.08 0.61
C ALA A 127 -22.81 4.64 -0.74
N SER A 128 -22.94 5.58 -1.70
CA SER A 128 -23.28 5.27 -3.09
C SER A 128 -22.00 4.90 -3.85
N VAL A 129 -21.93 3.71 -4.46
CA VAL A 129 -20.79 3.30 -5.31
C VAL A 129 -21.27 3.27 -6.75
N GLU A 130 -20.74 4.17 -7.58
CA GLU A 130 -21.12 4.41 -8.96
C GLU A 130 -20.00 3.97 -9.90
N LEU A 131 -20.27 2.91 -10.66
CA LEU A 131 -19.36 2.33 -11.63
C LEU A 131 -19.55 3.00 -13.01
N GLY A 132 -18.55 2.86 -13.90
CA GLY A 132 -18.56 3.50 -15.21
C GLY A 132 -18.51 5.04 -15.12
N ARG A 133 -17.93 5.57 -14.03
CA ARG A 133 -17.84 7.01 -13.75
C ARG A 133 -16.38 7.44 -13.65
N ARG A 134 -15.87 8.12 -14.66
CA ARG A 134 -14.48 8.56 -14.76
C ARG A 134 -14.36 10.01 -14.32
N PHE A 135 -13.39 10.31 -13.45
CA PHE A 135 -12.99 11.69 -13.14
C PHE A 135 -12.55 12.42 -14.41
N HIS A 136 -13.15 13.57 -14.69
CA HIS A 136 -12.81 14.46 -15.80
C HIS A 136 -12.04 15.68 -15.30
N ALA A 137 -12.65 16.51 -14.46
CA ALA A 137 -12.08 17.74 -13.94
C ALA A 137 -12.57 18.07 -12.53
N LEU A 138 -11.95 19.10 -11.95
CA LEU A 138 -12.25 19.61 -10.62
C LEU A 138 -12.09 21.14 -10.66
N HIS A 139 -13.12 21.85 -10.22
CA HIS A 139 -13.14 23.31 -10.18
C HIS A 139 -13.64 23.81 -8.82
N PRO A 140 -13.08 24.92 -8.29
CA PRO A 140 -13.68 25.59 -7.15
C PRO A 140 -14.95 26.32 -7.58
N ASN A 141 -15.98 26.28 -6.73
CA ASN A 141 -17.10 27.20 -6.81
C ASN A 141 -17.18 28.03 -5.50
N GLY A 142 -17.99 29.08 -5.47
CA GLY A 142 -18.06 29.96 -4.32
C GLY A 142 -18.49 29.30 -3.00
N ARG A 143 -18.98 28.03 -3.03
CA ARG A 143 -19.51 27.28 -1.88
C ARG A 143 -18.77 25.99 -1.58
N GLY A 144 -17.86 25.54 -2.45
CA GLY A 144 -17.14 24.27 -2.34
C GLY A 144 -16.39 23.92 -3.62
N LEU A 145 -16.62 22.73 -4.13
CA LEU A 145 -16.00 22.18 -5.33
C LEU A 145 -17.06 21.65 -6.27
N VAL A 146 -16.79 21.74 -7.56
CA VAL A 146 -17.50 21.01 -8.62
C VAL A 146 -16.57 19.94 -9.15
N LEU A 147 -17.02 18.70 -9.09
CA LEU A 147 -16.38 17.54 -9.67
C LEU A 147 -17.10 17.21 -10.99
N GLU A 148 -16.39 17.26 -12.09
CA GLU A 148 -16.89 16.78 -13.38
C GLU A 148 -16.58 15.29 -13.51
N VAL A 149 -17.63 14.49 -13.75
CA VAL A 149 -17.56 13.05 -13.88
C VAL A 149 -18.11 12.66 -15.25
N GLU A 150 -17.30 11.96 -16.02
CA GLU A 150 -17.65 11.42 -17.32
C GLU A 150 -18.33 10.04 -17.16
N ARG A 151 -19.49 9.84 -17.76
CA ARG A 151 -20.10 8.53 -17.90
C ARG A 151 -19.38 7.76 -19.02
N CYS A 152 -18.77 6.62 -18.70
CA CYS A 152 -17.93 5.87 -19.64
C CYS A 152 -18.74 5.30 -20.83
N SER A 153 -20.04 5.01 -20.66
CA SER A 153 -20.89 4.41 -21.68
C SER A 153 -21.24 5.33 -22.86
N ASP A 154 -21.34 6.65 -22.63
CA ASP A 154 -21.78 7.61 -23.63
C ASP A 154 -20.94 8.90 -23.70
N GLY A 155 -19.94 9.03 -22.82
CA GLY A 155 -19.07 10.20 -22.74
C GLY A 155 -19.74 11.46 -22.17
N SER A 156 -20.98 11.37 -21.67
CA SER A 156 -21.68 12.52 -21.08
C SER A 156 -21.03 12.96 -19.77
N LEU A 157 -20.96 14.28 -19.57
CA LEU A 157 -20.43 14.89 -18.36
C LEU A 157 -21.56 15.20 -17.37
N GLU A 158 -21.32 14.88 -16.10
CA GLU A 158 -22.16 15.22 -14.96
C GLU A 158 -21.38 16.09 -13.99
N GLU A 159 -21.98 17.20 -13.56
CA GLU A 159 -21.42 18.02 -12.49
C GLU A 159 -21.92 17.56 -11.12
N VAL A 160 -21.00 17.33 -10.21
CA VAL A 160 -21.27 16.91 -8.83
C VAL A 160 -20.70 17.94 -7.87
N HIS A 161 -21.58 18.55 -7.08
CA HIS A 161 -21.15 19.49 -6.03
C HIS A 161 -20.71 18.76 -4.79
N ALA A 162 -19.55 19.11 -4.23
CA ALA A 162 -19.00 18.53 -3.01
C ALA A 162 -18.24 19.57 -2.18
N GLY A 163 -18.31 19.46 -0.87
CA GLY A 163 -17.43 20.20 0.03
C GLY A 163 -16.04 19.58 0.15
N ILE A 164 -16.02 18.24 0.03
CA ILE A 164 -14.79 17.45 0.17
C ILE A 164 -14.68 16.47 -1.01
N ILE A 165 -13.51 16.43 -1.62
CA ILE A 165 -13.15 15.41 -2.62
C ILE A 165 -11.99 14.59 -2.10
N ILE A 166 -12.06 13.25 -2.25
CA ILE A 166 -11.02 12.30 -1.85
C ILE A 166 -10.51 11.58 -3.09
N GLY A 167 -9.23 11.79 -3.45
CA GLY A 167 -8.55 11.07 -4.50
C GLY A 167 -7.99 9.75 -3.98
N GLY A 168 -8.57 8.64 -4.41
CA GLY A 168 -8.12 7.26 -4.24
C GLY A 168 -7.84 6.58 -5.58
N ASP A 169 -7.52 7.35 -6.62
CA ASP A 169 -7.42 6.99 -8.03
C ASP A 169 -6.03 6.48 -8.46
N GLY A 170 -5.21 6.06 -7.48
CA GLY A 170 -3.97 5.32 -7.70
C GLY A 170 -2.75 6.20 -7.98
N ALA A 171 -1.63 5.55 -8.33
CA ALA A 171 -0.31 6.17 -8.45
C ALA A 171 -0.24 7.34 -9.46
N SER A 172 -1.06 7.31 -10.50
CA SER A 172 -1.15 8.36 -11.53
C SER A 172 -2.35 9.29 -11.29
N SER A 173 -2.67 9.58 -10.04
CA SER A 173 -3.85 10.32 -9.62
C SER A 173 -4.11 11.59 -10.44
N ARG A 174 -5.25 11.60 -11.13
CA ARG A 174 -5.75 12.78 -11.85
C ARG A 174 -6.31 13.82 -10.89
N VAL A 175 -6.89 13.37 -9.77
CA VAL A 175 -7.36 14.26 -8.68
C VAL A 175 -6.19 15.01 -8.08
N ALA A 176 -5.07 14.31 -7.77
CA ALA A 176 -3.88 14.94 -7.24
C ALA A 176 -3.34 16.02 -8.20
N LYS A 177 -3.25 15.70 -9.49
CA LYS A 177 -2.81 16.64 -10.52
C LYS A 177 -3.74 17.85 -10.62
N ALA A 178 -5.06 17.65 -10.68
CA ALA A 178 -6.04 18.73 -10.78
C ALA A 178 -6.03 19.65 -9.55
N ALA A 179 -5.75 19.11 -8.37
CA ALA A 179 -5.61 19.90 -7.13
C ALA A 179 -4.19 20.44 -6.90
N GLY A 180 -3.27 20.30 -7.88
CA GLY A 180 -1.95 20.93 -7.90
C GLY A 180 -0.84 20.18 -7.15
N TRP A 181 -1.01 18.88 -6.81
CA TRP A 181 0.13 18.08 -6.35
C TRP A 181 1.06 17.72 -7.51
N ALA A 182 2.35 17.66 -7.23
CA ALA A 182 3.32 17.13 -8.19
C ALA A 182 3.09 15.63 -8.42
N PRO A 183 3.35 15.11 -9.64
CA PRO A 183 3.31 13.70 -9.91
C PRO A 183 4.24 12.90 -9.00
N LEU A 184 3.84 11.70 -8.63
CA LEU A 184 4.68 10.78 -7.89
C LEU A 184 5.58 9.98 -8.84
N GLU A 185 6.81 9.74 -8.42
CA GLU A 185 7.66 8.75 -9.07
C GLU A 185 7.06 7.35 -8.91
N THR A 186 7.17 6.51 -9.93
CA THR A 186 6.63 5.16 -9.90
C THR A 186 7.63 4.16 -10.46
N VAL A 187 7.61 2.96 -9.92
CA VAL A 187 8.40 1.82 -10.39
C VAL A 187 7.49 0.71 -10.92
N PRO A 188 7.93 -0.04 -11.93
CA PRO A 188 7.20 -1.22 -12.40
C PRO A 188 7.36 -2.38 -11.42
N LEU A 189 6.26 -3.04 -11.17
CA LEU A 189 6.17 -4.36 -10.55
C LEU A 189 5.65 -5.32 -11.60
N VAL A 190 6.32 -6.45 -11.77
CA VAL A 190 5.85 -7.56 -12.60
C VAL A 190 5.93 -8.85 -11.81
N GLN A 191 4.93 -9.70 -11.96
CA GLN A 191 4.91 -11.03 -11.35
C GLN A 191 4.23 -12.03 -12.29
N ALA A 192 4.58 -13.31 -12.13
CA ALA A 192 3.94 -14.42 -12.81
C ALA A 192 3.28 -15.34 -11.79
N ILE A 193 2.08 -15.78 -12.07
CA ILE A 193 1.49 -16.94 -11.40
C ILE A 193 2.19 -18.17 -11.95
N VAL A 194 2.71 -19.02 -11.07
CA VAL A 194 3.52 -20.20 -11.42
C VAL A 194 2.99 -21.44 -10.72
N ARG A 195 3.28 -22.61 -11.30
CA ARG A 195 3.14 -23.88 -10.60
C ARG A 195 4.26 -24.04 -9.60
N LEU A 196 3.92 -24.37 -8.36
CA LEU A 196 4.91 -24.58 -7.30
C LEU A 196 5.51 -25.98 -7.37
N PRO A 197 6.82 -26.13 -7.04
CA PRO A 197 7.42 -27.45 -6.80
C PRO A 197 6.68 -28.20 -5.69
N LYS A 198 6.55 -29.54 -5.83
CA LYS A 198 5.82 -30.38 -4.87
C LYS A 198 6.38 -30.37 -3.45
N ASP A 199 7.66 -30.04 -3.32
CA ASP A 199 8.39 -29.96 -2.05
C ASP A 199 8.38 -28.56 -1.41
N MET A 200 7.75 -27.57 -2.05
CA MET A 200 7.67 -26.23 -1.51
C MET A 200 6.66 -26.17 -0.36
N PRO A 201 7.08 -25.75 0.86
CA PRO A 201 6.15 -25.60 1.97
C PRO A 201 5.09 -24.53 1.67
N PRO A 202 3.80 -24.82 1.84
CA PRO A 202 2.72 -23.92 1.45
C PRO A 202 2.64 -22.65 2.32
N ASP A 203 3.25 -22.65 3.50
CA ASP A 203 3.28 -21.52 4.44
C ASP A 203 4.58 -20.70 4.41
N THR A 204 5.42 -20.89 3.38
CA THR A 204 6.75 -20.29 3.30
C THR A 204 6.89 -19.39 2.07
N ALA A 205 7.17 -18.11 2.30
CA ALA A 205 7.55 -17.18 1.24
C ALA A 205 9.08 -17.18 1.05
N ARG A 206 9.54 -17.12 -0.18
CA ARG A 206 10.95 -17.04 -0.56
C ARG A 206 11.29 -15.66 -1.09
N VAL A 207 12.44 -15.12 -0.69
CA VAL A 207 12.95 -13.81 -1.14
C VAL A 207 14.40 -13.96 -1.56
N TRP A 208 14.75 -13.46 -2.76
CA TRP A 208 16.11 -13.46 -3.27
C TRP A 208 16.61 -12.05 -3.52
N PHE A 209 17.79 -11.74 -2.98
CA PHE A 209 18.50 -10.48 -3.22
C PHE A 209 19.50 -10.68 -4.35
N VAL A 210 19.20 -10.05 -5.49
CA VAL A 210 19.99 -10.09 -6.73
C VAL A 210 20.21 -8.65 -7.22
N PRO A 211 21.16 -7.91 -6.61
CA PRO A 211 21.33 -6.48 -6.89
C PRO A 211 21.76 -6.16 -8.32
N GLN A 212 22.21 -7.15 -9.09
CA GLN A 212 22.51 -7.01 -10.52
C GLN A 212 21.24 -6.86 -11.38
N ASP A 213 20.11 -7.42 -10.90
CA ASP A 213 18.84 -7.39 -11.62
C ASP A 213 17.92 -6.29 -11.09
N THR A 214 17.98 -6.01 -9.79
CA THR A 214 17.11 -5.02 -9.15
C THR A 214 17.70 -4.51 -7.85
N PRO A 215 17.55 -3.24 -7.55
CA PRO A 215 17.87 -2.73 -6.22
C PRO A 215 16.88 -3.22 -5.14
N TYR A 216 15.78 -3.89 -5.53
CA TYR A 216 14.81 -4.48 -4.59
C TYR A 216 15.11 -5.97 -4.35
N PHE A 217 14.19 -6.86 -4.71
CA PHE A 217 14.33 -8.31 -4.53
C PHE A 217 13.30 -9.05 -5.41
N TYR A 218 13.56 -10.35 -5.62
CA TYR A 218 12.54 -11.28 -6.09
C TYR A 218 11.79 -11.90 -4.91
N TRP A 219 10.53 -12.24 -5.11
CA TRP A 219 9.73 -13.01 -4.16
C TRP A 219 9.02 -14.16 -4.84
N LEU A 220 8.78 -15.22 -4.10
CA LEU A 220 7.85 -16.30 -4.45
C LEU A 220 6.94 -16.51 -3.24
N VAL A 221 5.64 -16.31 -3.43
CA VAL A 221 4.63 -16.43 -2.37
C VAL A 221 3.59 -17.46 -2.78
N PRO A 222 3.39 -18.56 -2.01
CA PRO A 222 2.35 -19.55 -2.28
C PRO A 222 0.95 -18.95 -2.08
N GLU A 223 0.09 -19.11 -3.08
CA GLU A 223 -1.35 -18.83 -2.99
C GLU A 223 -2.12 -20.06 -2.50
N SER A 224 -1.63 -21.22 -2.90
CA SER A 224 -2.17 -22.54 -2.61
C SER A 224 -1.02 -23.56 -2.54
N PRO A 225 -1.26 -24.83 -2.22
CA PRO A 225 -0.23 -25.85 -2.28
C PRO A 225 0.38 -26.08 -3.66
N THR A 226 -0.28 -25.65 -4.74
CA THR A 226 0.12 -25.94 -6.13
C THR A 226 0.48 -24.70 -6.94
N HIS A 227 0.06 -23.51 -6.53
CA HIS A 227 0.26 -22.25 -7.25
C HIS A 227 0.81 -21.16 -6.34
N GLY A 228 1.58 -20.25 -6.93
CA GLY A 228 2.10 -19.09 -6.23
C GLY A 228 2.46 -17.97 -7.19
N ALA A 229 2.76 -16.80 -6.65
CA ALA A 229 3.20 -15.64 -7.41
C ALA A 229 4.70 -15.42 -7.23
N LEU A 230 5.46 -15.51 -8.33
CA LEU A 230 6.86 -15.09 -8.42
C LEU A 230 6.92 -13.68 -9.01
N GLY A 231 7.58 -12.74 -8.36
CA GLY A 231 7.65 -11.39 -8.86
C GLY A 231 8.94 -10.65 -8.55
N ILE A 232 9.07 -9.48 -9.18
CA ILE A 232 10.18 -8.54 -9.07
C ILE A 232 9.66 -7.10 -9.18
N ILE A 233 10.37 -6.17 -8.56
CA ILE A 233 10.22 -4.74 -8.78
C ILE A 233 11.51 -4.26 -9.44
N GLY A 234 11.41 -3.44 -10.48
CA GLY A 234 12.56 -2.86 -11.16
C GLY A 234 12.38 -1.37 -11.38
N GLU A 235 13.26 -0.79 -12.18
CA GLU A 235 13.22 0.64 -12.53
C GLU A 235 12.63 0.87 -13.92
N ASN A 236 12.84 -0.08 -14.84
CA ASN A 236 12.36 -0.03 -16.22
C ASN A 236 11.49 -1.26 -16.53
N GLY A 237 10.27 -1.05 -17.02
CA GLY A 237 9.29 -2.12 -17.26
C GLY A 237 9.77 -3.26 -18.17
N PRO A 238 10.23 -2.99 -19.41
CA PRO A 238 10.74 -4.01 -20.32
C PRO A 238 11.94 -4.80 -19.78
N GLU A 239 12.84 -4.13 -19.08
CA GLU A 239 13.99 -4.77 -18.45
C GLU A 239 13.59 -5.64 -17.25
N THR A 240 12.68 -5.14 -16.42
CA THR A 240 12.13 -5.88 -15.29
C THR A 240 11.44 -7.17 -15.73
N MET A 241 10.73 -7.13 -16.87
CA MET A 241 10.10 -8.34 -17.44
C MET A 241 11.17 -9.34 -17.88
N ARG A 242 12.22 -8.92 -18.62
CA ARG A 242 13.33 -9.81 -19.03
C ARG A 242 14.07 -10.42 -17.83
N HIS A 243 14.21 -9.67 -16.73
CA HIS A 243 14.78 -10.21 -15.49
C HIS A 243 13.89 -11.27 -14.88
N LEU A 244 12.57 -11.05 -14.86
CA LEU A 244 11.60 -12.05 -14.37
C LEU A 244 11.65 -13.32 -15.20
N GLU A 245 11.61 -13.22 -16.53
CA GLU A 245 11.67 -14.36 -17.46
C GLU A 245 12.93 -15.20 -17.24
N ARG A 246 14.11 -14.56 -17.22
CA ARG A 246 15.38 -15.26 -16.92
C ARG A 246 15.40 -15.93 -15.55
N PHE A 247 14.77 -15.31 -14.56
CA PHE A 247 14.70 -15.86 -13.21
C PHE A 247 13.73 -17.06 -13.14
N LEU A 248 12.61 -17.01 -13.87
CA LEU A 248 11.69 -18.15 -14.05
C LEU A 248 12.41 -19.35 -14.66
N GLU A 249 13.14 -19.15 -15.76
CA GLU A 249 13.96 -20.19 -16.40
C GLU A 249 15.00 -20.78 -15.43
N LYS A 250 15.76 -19.91 -14.74
CA LYS A 250 16.78 -20.31 -13.76
C LYS A 250 16.20 -21.12 -12.59
N LYS A 251 14.92 -20.91 -12.25
CA LYS A 251 14.21 -21.61 -11.16
C LYS A 251 13.37 -22.77 -11.65
N GLU A 252 13.36 -23.04 -12.97
CA GLU A 252 12.56 -24.08 -13.60
C GLU A 252 11.06 -23.94 -13.24
N LEU A 253 10.57 -22.69 -13.19
CA LEU A 253 9.18 -22.37 -12.89
C LEU A 253 8.43 -21.98 -14.16
N GLU A 254 7.35 -22.69 -14.43
CA GLU A 254 6.48 -22.44 -15.59
C GLU A 254 5.46 -21.34 -15.27
N PRO A 255 5.48 -20.19 -16.01
CA PRO A 255 4.50 -19.15 -15.83
C PRO A 255 3.14 -19.56 -16.45
N ILE A 256 2.07 -19.27 -15.72
CA ILE A 256 0.68 -19.49 -16.15
C ILE A 256 0.08 -18.17 -16.64
N GLU A 257 0.32 -17.08 -15.90
CA GLU A 257 -0.23 -15.76 -16.14
C GLU A 257 0.77 -14.71 -15.68
N PHE A 258 0.83 -13.56 -16.39
CA PHE A 258 1.63 -12.41 -15.96
C PHE A 258 0.72 -11.30 -15.45
N GLN A 259 1.13 -10.69 -14.34
CA GLN A 259 0.44 -9.59 -13.69
C GLN A 259 1.40 -8.41 -13.52
N GLY A 260 0.91 -7.20 -13.71
CA GLY A 260 1.74 -6.00 -13.61
C GLY A 260 1.09 -4.85 -12.84
N ALA A 261 1.93 -3.95 -12.34
CA ALA A 261 1.48 -2.71 -11.74
C ALA A 261 2.57 -1.63 -11.79
N ARG A 262 2.14 -0.38 -11.66
CA ARG A 262 3.03 0.74 -11.34
C ARG A 262 2.78 1.15 -9.89
N ILE A 263 3.85 1.17 -9.11
CA ILE A 263 3.79 1.42 -7.68
C ILE A 263 4.46 2.77 -7.39
N PRO A 264 3.84 3.67 -6.61
CA PRO A 264 4.47 4.93 -6.26
C PRO A 264 5.63 4.70 -5.29
N VAL A 265 6.70 5.44 -5.49
CA VAL A 265 7.88 5.44 -4.61
C VAL A 265 7.73 6.53 -3.57
N TYR A 266 7.73 6.14 -2.29
CA TYR A 266 7.75 7.11 -1.21
C TYR A 266 9.14 7.75 -1.10
N THR A 267 9.25 9.01 -1.48
CA THR A 267 10.49 9.81 -1.36
C THR A 267 10.43 10.81 -0.21
N ARG A 268 9.22 11.21 0.18
CA ARG A 268 8.91 12.13 1.29
C ARG A 268 7.42 12.09 1.58
N TRP A 269 7.05 12.51 2.77
CA TRP A 269 5.64 12.74 3.07
C TRP A 269 5.11 13.93 2.26
N ILE A 270 4.00 13.73 1.56
CA ILE A 270 3.25 14.81 0.94
C ILE A 270 2.04 15.16 1.83
N PRO A 271 1.66 16.45 1.96
CA PRO A 271 0.42 16.81 2.64
C PRO A 271 -0.76 16.10 1.98
N VAL A 272 -1.52 15.32 2.75
CA VAL A 272 -2.68 14.58 2.22
C VAL A 272 -3.92 15.44 2.02
N ARG A 273 -3.90 16.72 2.42
CA ARG A 273 -4.98 17.70 2.28
C ARG A 273 -4.49 18.94 1.57
N ARG A 274 -5.31 19.45 0.66
CA ARG A 274 -5.21 20.82 0.11
C ARG A 274 -6.54 21.52 0.14
N GLN A 275 -6.52 22.81 0.41
CA GLN A 275 -7.63 23.71 0.23
C GLN A 275 -7.67 24.15 -1.24
N VAL A 276 -8.85 24.03 -1.87
CA VAL A 276 -9.09 24.46 -3.25
C VAL A 276 -10.38 25.30 -3.25
N GLY A 277 -10.25 26.60 -3.38
CA GLY A 277 -11.37 27.52 -3.14
C GLY A 277 -11.95 27.35 -1.73
N ALA A 278 -13.26 27.21 -1.63
CA ALA A 278 -13.96 26.97 -0.37
C ALA A 278 -13.97 25.48 0.07
N GLY A 279 -13.61 24.54 -0.82
CA GLY A 279 -13.62 23.11 -0.52
C GLY A 279 -12.25 22.53 -0.22
N SER A 280 -12.21 21.28 0.21
CA SER A 280 -10.99 20.55 0.55
C SER A 280 -10.80 19.31 -0.32
N VAL A 281 -9.58 19.06 -0.78
CA VAL A 281 -9.19 17.83 -1.48
C VAL A 281 -8.27 17.01 -0.60
N TYR A 282 -8.56 15.73 -0.46
CA TYR A 282 -7.73 14.76 0.27
C TYR A 282 -7.21 13.68 -0.68
N LEU A 283 -6.08 13.07 -0.34
CA LEU A 283 -5.53 11.92 -1.06
C LEU A 283 -5.36 10.73 -0.10
N VAL A 284 -5.62 9.51 -0.61
CA VAL A 284 -5.45 8.25 0.13
C VAL A 284 -4.77 7.18 -0.72
N GLY A 285 -4.11 6.24 -0.07
CA GLY A 285 -3.47 5.10 -0.74
C GLY A 285 -2.34 5.52 -1.67
N ASP A 286 -2.28 4.88 -2.84
CA ASP A 286 -1.23 5.13 -3.83
C ASP A 286 -1.26 6.58 -4.36
N ALA A 287 -2.43 7.22 -4.44
CA ALA A 287 -2.55 8.62 -4.82
C ALA A 287 -1.83 9.57 -3.84
N ALA A 288 -1.70 9.17 -2.58
CA ALA A 288 -0.96 9.88 -1.54
C ALA A 288 0.48 9.37 -1.35
N GLY A 289 0.95 8.42 -2.17
CA GLY A 289 2.26 7.80 -2.03
C GLY A 289 2.42 6.99 -0.74
N GLN A 290 1.33 6.46 -0.19
CA GLN A 290 1.34 5.74 1.10
C GLN A 290 1.80 4.30 0.94
N VAL A 291 3.04 4.11 0.49
CA VAL A 291 3.66 2.81 0.18
C VAL A 291 4.98 2.66 0.94
N LYS A 292 5.21 1.50 1.55
CA LYS A 292 6.49 1.17 2.21
C LYS A 292 7.55 0.87 1.16
N VAL A 293 8.56 1.70 1.03
CA VAL A 293 9.60 1.55 -0.01
C VAL A 293 10.58 0.37 0.23
N THR A 294 10.58 -0.24 1.40
CA THR A 294 11.42 -1.43 1.67
C THR A 294 10.82 -2.70 1.06
N THR A 295 9.49 -2.82 1.05
CA THR A 295 8.77 -4.00 0.56
C THR A 295 7.77 -3.67 -0.56
N VAL A 296 7.69 -2.41 -0.94
CA VAL A 296 6.77 -1.84 -1.93
C VAL A 296 5.29 -2.25 -1.70
N GLY A 297 4.95 -2.48 -0.42
CA GLY A 297 3.61 -2.86 0.01
C GLY A 297 2.76 -1.62 0.33
N GLY A 298 1.65 -1.42 -0.40
CA GLY A 298 0.76 -0.25 -0.29
C GLY A 298 -0.58 -0.52 0.40
N ILE A 299 -1.07 -1.76 0.47
CA ILE A 299 -2.43 -2.04 0.95
C ILE A 299 -2.63 -1.61 2.41
N VAL A 300 -1.85 -2.15 3.34
CA VAL A 300 -2.02 -1.83 4.77
C VAL A 300 -1.73 -0.36 5.07
N THR A 301 -0.72 0.22 4.45
CA THR A 301 -0.41 1.65 4.61
C THR A 301 -1.46 2.56 3.98
N GLY A 302 -2.03 2.16 2.83
CA GLY A 302 -3.16 2.85 2.20
C GLY A 302 -4.43 2.80 3.05
N LEU A 303 -4.76 1.64 3.64
CA LEU A 303 -5.89 1.51 4.59
C LEU A 303 -5.67 2.36 5.85
N ARG A 304 -4.45 2.42 6.36
CA ARG A 304 -4.11 3.33 7.48
C ARG A 304 -4.22 4.79 7.08
N GLY A 305 -3.80 5.13 5.87
CA GLY A 305 -4.00 6.46 5.31
C GLY A 305 -5.48 6.83 5.20
N ALA A 306 -6.30 5.90 4.72
CA ALA A 306 -7.75 6.03 4.64
C ALA A 306 -8.38 6.27 6.03
N LEU A 307 -8.02 5.45 7.02
CA LEU A 307 -8.45 5.65 8.43
C LEU A 307 -8.02 7.04 8.94
N GLY A 308 -6.78 7.43 8.65
CA GLY A 308 -6.25 8.70 9.09
C GLY A 308 -6.92 9.91 8.43
N VAL A 309 -7.28 9.82 7.14
CA VAL A 309 -8.03 10.86 6.42
C VAL A 309 -9.46 10.93 6.94
N ALA A 310 -10.14 9.80 7.13
CA ALA A 310 -11.47 9.78 7.73
C ALA A 310 -11.47 10.44 9.13
N GLN A 311 -10.49 10.12 9.99
CA GLN A 311 -10.32 10.79 11.28
C GLN A 311 -10.08 12.30 11.12
N ALA A 312 -9.25 12.72 10.16
CA ALA A 312 -8.99 14.15 9.94
C ALA A 312 -10.24 14.91 9.48
N ILE A 313 -11.06 14.32 8.63
CA ILE A 313 -12.34 14.90 8.18
C ILE A 313 -13.29 15.03 9.35
N LEU A 314 -13.46 13.97 10.16
CA LEU A 314 -14.40 13.93 11.29
C LEU A 314 -13.96 14.80 12.48
N ASN A 315 -12.65 15.01 12.65
CA ASN A 315 -12.08 15.70 13.82
C ASN A 315 -11.46 17.09 13.47
N GLY A 316 -11.88 17.72 12.39
CA GLY A 316 -11.42 19.07 12.03
C GLY A 316 -9.94 19.17 11.63
N GLY A 317 -9.39 18.14 10.99
CA GLY A 317 -8.06 18.17 10.40
C GLY A 317 -6.98 17.41 11.18
N ALA A 318 -7.19 17.03 12.45
CA ALA A 318 -6.21 16.30 13.24
C ALA A 318 -6.36 14.78 13.11
N SER A 319 -5.25 14.07 12.84
CA SER A 319 -5.20 12.61 12.88
C SER A 319 -3.90 12.10 13.51
N ARG A 320 -4.03 11.27 14.55
CA ARG A 320 -2.90 10.56 15.15
C ARG A 320 -2.37 9.47 14.22
N GLU A 321 -3.27 8.82 13.47
CA GLU A 321 -2.91 7.77 12.54
C GLU A 321 -2.05 8.28 11.38
N LEU A 322 -2.37 9.44 10.79
CA LEU A 322 -1.51 10.05 9.75
C LEU A 322 -0.11 10.39 10.28
N ARG A 323 0.00 10.90 11.52
CA ARG A 323 1.31 11.15 12.13
C ARG A 323 2.11 9.87 12.37
N SER A 324 1.44 8.81 12.82
CA SER A 324 2.05 7.49 13.03
C SER A 324 2.51 6.87 11.71
N LEU A 325 1.65 6.91 10.69
CA LEU A 325 1.95 6.41 9.35
C LEU A 325 3.14 7.14 8.72
N ARG A 326 3.18 8.48 8.81
CA ARG A 326 4.32 9.27 8.32
C ARG A 326 5.63 8.81 8.94
N ARG A 327 5.69 8.67 10.27
CA ARG A 327 6.92 8.23 10.97
C ARG A 327 7.37 6.85 10.51
N GLU A 328 6.43 5.96 10.25
CA GLU A 328 6.72 4.61 9.76
C GLU A 328 7.26 4.66 8.32
N LEU A 329 6.63 5.42 7.42
CA LEU A 329 7.09 5.56 6.04
C LEU A 329 8.45 6.26 5.97
N ASP A 330 8.70 7.29 6.79
CA ASP A 330 10.00 7.96 6.89
C ASP A 330 11.10 6.99 7.38
N LEU A 331 10.76 6.08 8.31
CA LEU A 331 11.68 5.02 8.75
C LEU A 331 11.97 4.01 7.63
N HIS A 332 10.94 3.56 6.91
CA HIS A 332 11.14 2.68 5.75
C HIS A 332 12.00 3.35 4.66
N LEU A 333 11.84 4.66 4.45
CA LEU A 333 12.70 5.41 3.54
C LEU A 333 14.16 5.42 4.00
N LEU A 334 14.41 5.62 5.29
CA LEU A 334 15.76 5.54 5.86
C LEU A 334 16.38 4.15 5.65
N LEU A 335 15.63 3.09 5.95
CA LEU A 335 16.08 1.71 5.73
C LEU A 335 16.35 1.44 4.25
N ARG A 336 15.49 1.92 3.35
CA ARG A 336 15.67 1.78 1.91
C ARG A 336 16.93 2.47 1.42
N ARG A 337 17.19 3.70 1.86
CA ARG A 337 18.42 4.45 1.54
C ARG A 337 19.67 3.73 2.02
N SER A 338 19.62 3.04 3.17
CA SER A 338 20.75 2.24 3.66
C SER A 338 21.04 1.02 2.79
N MET A 339 20.01 0.46 2.15
CA MET A 339 20.13 -0.75 1.31
C MET A 339 20.32 -0.45 -0.19
N HIS A 340 20.12 0.80 -0.60
CA HIS A 340 20.11 1.17 -2.03
C HIS A 340 21.46 0.90 -2.72
N GLU A 341 22.55 1.12 -2.00
CA GLU A 341 23.92 0.94 -2.48
C GLU A 341 24.50 -0.46 -2.13
N PHE A 342 23.67 -1.36 -1.59
CA PHE A 342 24.14 -2.70 -1.23
C PHE A 342 24.51 -3.50 -2.48
N GLN A 343 25.72 -4.06 -2.44
CA GLN A 343 26.22 -5.03 -3.42
C GLN A 343 25.90 -6.46 -2.95
N GLN A 344 26.13 -7.45 -3.82
CA GLN A 344 25.88 -8.85 -3.51
C GLN A 344 26.52 -9.31 -2.18
N ALA A 345 27.77 -8.88 -1.93
CA ALA A 345 28.49 -9.21 -0.69
C ALA A 345 27.81 -8.62 0.58
N ASP A 346 27.17 -7.43 0.47
CA ASP A 346 26.47 -6.81 1.60
C ASP A 346 25.18 -7.58 1.91
N TYR A 347 24.44 -8.03 0.88
CA TYR A 347 23.26 -8.89 1.08
C TYR A 347 23.64 -10.26 1.64
N SER A 348 24.73 -10.88 1.14
CA SER A 348 25.25 -12.13 1.70
C SER A 348 25.60 -11.97 3.19
N ARG A 349 26.29 -10.89 3.54
CA ARG A 349 26.62 -10.57 4.93
C ARG A 349 25.36 -10.29 5.76
N MET A 350 24.37 -9.60 5.21
CA MET A 350 23.10 -9.37 5.90
C MET A 350 22.41 -10.70 6.24
N VAL A 351 22.36 -11.64 5.30
CA VAL A 351 21.78 -12.97 5.52
C VAL A 351 22.55 -13.75 6.59
N ASP A 352 23.91 -13.71 6.58
CA ASP A 352 24.75 -14.36 7.60
C ASP A 352 24.56 -13.78 9.00
N LEU A 353 24.29 -12.47 9.09
CA LEU A 353 24.09 -11.79 10.37
C LEU A 353 22.69 -12.02 10.96
N LEU A 354 21.80 -12.73 10.27
CA LEU A 354 20.51 -13.15 10.82
C LEU A 354 20.68 -14.36 11.75
N ASP A 355 21.35 -14.12 12.88
CA ASP A 355 21.48 -15.08 13.98
C ASP A 355 20.18 -15.28 14.78
N ALA A 356 20.18 -16.14 15.78
CA ALA A 356 19.00 -16.44 16.59
C ALA A 356 18.36 -15.20 17.26
N PRO A 357 19.13 -14.25 17.89
CA PRO A 357 18.59 -13.01 18.41
C PRO A 357 17.96 -12.08 17.37
N ALA A 358 18.56 -11.97 16.18
CA ALA A 358 18.01 -11.17 15.07
C ALA A 358 16.73 -11.80 14.53
N LYS A 359 16.73 -13.11 14.25
CA LYS A 359 15.55 -13.88 13.83
C LYS A 359 14.41 -13.77 14.84
N HIS A 360 14.69 -13.89 16.13
CA HIS A 360 13.69 -13.71 17.18
C HIS A 360 13.08 -12.30 17.14
N SER A 361 13.87 -11.26 16.94
CA SER A 361 13.36 -9.89 16.84
C SER A 361 12.48 -9.68 15.61
N LEU A 362 12.83 -10.29 14.48
CA LEU A 362 12.01 -10.26 13.24
C LEU A 362 10.74 -11.10 13.36
N SER A 363 10.77 -12.20 14.14
CA SER A 363 9.62 -13.06 14.39
C SER A 363 8.55 -12.40 15.26
N GLU A 364 8.96 -11.67 16.30
CA GLU A 364 8.07 -11.10 17.32
C GLU A 364 7.19 -9.95 16.81
N TYR A 365 7.67 -9.21 15.81
CA TYR A 365 7.03 -7.99 15.32
C TYR A 365 6.65 -8.08 13.85
N SER A 366 5.48 -7.55 13.54
CA SER A 366 5.06 -7.35 12.15
C SER A 366 5.96 -6.34 11.45
N ARG A 367 6.10 -6.48 10.12
CA ARG A 367 6.78 -5.51 9.25
C ARG A 367 6.19 -4.09 9.31
N ASP A 368 5.00 -3.93 9.88
CA ASP A 368 4.37 -2.62 10.16
C ASP A 368 4.83 -2.02 11.49
N GLU A 369 5.65 -2.72 12.23
CA GLU A 369 6.25 -2.27 13.48
C GLU A 369 7.77 -2.09 13.33
N ALA A 370 8.21 -1.61 12.16
CA ALA A 370 9.63 -1.48 11.80
C ALA A 370 10.47 -0.76 12.86
N TRP A 371 9.89 0.21 13.59
CA TRP A 371 10.52 0.89 14.72
C TRP A 371 10.91 -0.08 15.85
N LYS A 372 10.01 -1.00 16.23
CA LYS A 372 10.29 -1.98 17.30
C LYS A 372 11.35 -2.98 16.86
N ILE A 373 11.25 -3.42 15.59
CA ILE A 373 12.28 -4.30 14.99
C ILE A 373 13.64 -3.61 15.02
N LEU A 374 13.73 -2.38 14.50
CA LEU A 374 14.98 -1.63 14.42
C LEU A 374 15.60 -1.45 15.82
N TRP A 375 14.83 -1.00 16.80
CA TRP A 375 15.31 -0.81 18.17
C TRP A 375 15.92 -2.10 18.76
N ARG A 376 15.22 -3.22 18.61
CA ARG A 376 15.72 -4.51 19.12
C ARG A 376 16.92 -5.04 18.35
N VAL A 377 16.93 -4.88 17.03
CA VAL A 377 18.09 -5.25 16.20
C VAL A 377 19.29 -4.39 16.55
N CYS A 378 19.11 -3.09 16.78
CA CYS A 378 20.20 -2.20 17.23
C CYS A 378 20.83 -2.70 18.53
N LEU A 379 20.01 -3.17 19.48
CA LEU A 379 20.52 -3.65 20.79
C LEU A 379 21.16 -5.05 20.71
N ARG A 380 20.65 -5.94 19.85
CA ARG A 380 21.03 -7.35 19.85
C ARG A 380 22.00 -7.74 18.75
N GLN A 381 22.02 -6.98 17.62
CA GLN A 381 22.87 -7.26 16.47
C GLN A 381 23.51 -5.97 15.91
N PRO A 382 24.47 -5.37 16.63
CA PRO A 382 25.08 -4.09 16.25
C PRO A 382 25.81 -4.15 14.89
N ARG A 383 26.23 -5.36 14.44
CA ARG A 383 26.86 -5.54 13.14
C ARG A 383 25.91 -5.26 11.96
N LEU A 384 24.60 -5.56 12.10
CA LEU A 384 23.58 -5.18 11.12
C LEU A 384 23.41 -3.65 11.06
N VAL A 385 23.50 -2.99 12.20
CA VAL A 385 23.44 -1.51 12.28
C VAL A 385 24.64 -0.90 11.57
N LEU A 386 25.85 -1.41 11.82
CA LEU A 386 27.06 -0.94 11.14
C LEU A 386 27.00 -1.14 9.61
N LEU A 387 26.44 -2.27 9.16
CA LEU A 387 26.20 -2.52 7.74
C LEU A 387 25.23 -1.48 7.16
N GLY A 388 24.12 -1.20 7.83
CA GLY A 388 23.16 -0.18 7.41
C GLY A 388 23.74 1.24 7.40
N LEU A 389 24.53 1.62 8.41
CA LEU A 389 25.21 2.92 8.47
C LEU A 389 26.22 3.10 7.32
N ARG A 390 26.98 2.04 6.99
CA ARG A 390 27.88 2.03 5.84
C ARG A 390 27.08 2.33 4.54
N GLY A 391 25.96 1.67 4.32
CA GLY A 391 25.11 1.91 3.16
C GLY A 391 24.61 3.36 3.09
N LEU A 392 24.18 3.95 4.21
CA LEU A 392 23.76 5.36 4.26
C LEU A 392 24.90 6.33 3.90
N LEU A 393 26.14 6.05 4.36
CA LEU A 393 27.30 6.86 4.02
C LEU A 393 27.65 6.77 2.53
N MET A 394 27.51 5.59 1.92
CA MET A 394 27.72 5.39 0.49
C MET A 394 26.65 6.13 -0.32
N HIS A 395 25.39 6.02 0.05
CA HIS A 395 24.28 6.71 -0.61
C HIS A 395 24.46 8.24 -0.62
N ARG A 396 24.88 8.83 0.51
CA ARG A 396 25.17 10.26 0.58
C ARG A 396 26.31 10.68 -0.38
N LYS A 397 27.33 9.84 -0.57
CA LYS A 397 28.43 10.13 -1.49
C LYS A 397 27.97 10.01 -2.96
N SER A 398 27.10 9.06 -3.29
CA SER A 398 26.54 8.86 -4.62
C SER A 398 25.64 10.05 -5.02
N THR A 399 24.78 10.52 -4.14
CA THR A 399 23.87 11.65 -4.39
C THR A 399 24.54 13.03 -4.32
N ALA A 400 25.76 13.13 -3.79
CA ALA A 400 26.55 14.37 -3.72
C ALA A 400 27.53 14.54 -4.89
N ARG A 401 27.63 13.60 -5.81
CA ARG A 401 28.38 13.76 -7.07
C ARG A 401 27.48 14.49 -8.06
N PRO A 402 27.91 15.64 -8.62
CA PRO A 402 27.17 16.44 -9.59
C PRO A 402 26.92 15.69 -10.88
#